data_61210c9c2279c96634af5c62a14c6c45
#
_entry.id   61210c9c2279c96634af5c62a14c6c45
#
_cell.length_a   1.000
_cell.length_b   1.000
_cell.length_c   1.000
_cell.angle_alpha   90.00
_cell.angle_beta   90.00
_cell.angle_gamma   90.00
#
_symmetry.space_group_name_H-M   'P 1'
#
loop_
_entity.id
_entity.type
_entity.pdbx_description
1 polymer ?
#
loop_
_entity_poly.entity_id
_entity_poly.type
_entity_poly.pdbx_seq_one_letter_code
_entity_poly.pdbx_strand_id
1 'polypeptide(L)'
;MNLKNIRDYARYRLNDYEKPYAYLDAELNLYANEAEKIICRDARLIEDSSTDSICNIDVEANTLDYALDDTIIYVSSARITTSDLILTKTTKMDMDTKYPGWRSATATEPTKYLLDYRHGYITLYPKPDADYTLNLSVIRYPEDDMAQDTDEPEIPPAFHHALIDGICYQAYLKWGDRTYDAKKSEIHLKLFRKAIADMKVNDAMHKATDETMGIHGGFV
;
A
#
# COMPACT_ATOMS: atom_id res chain seq x y z
N MET A 1 -7.84 -16.17 -5.86
CA MET A 1 -9.33 -16.20 -5.98
C MET A 1 -9.73 -14.97 -6.76
N ASN A 2 -10.60 -15.10 -7.77
CA ASN A 2 -11.11 -13.94 -8.48
C ASN A 2 -12.29 -13.27 -7.75
N LEU A 3 -12.65 -12.07 -8.18
CA LEU A 3 -13.72 -11.24 -7.59
C LEU A 3 -15.06 -11.99 -7.50
N LYS A 4 -15.42 -12.75 -8.57
CA LYS A 4 -16.64 -13.57 -8.57
C LYS A 4 -16.63 -14.59 -7.43
N ASN A 5 -15.51 -15.30 -7.25
CA ASN A 5 -15.40 -16.30 -6.18
C ASN A 5 -15.51 -15.66 -4.80
N ILE A 6 -14.85 -14.53 -4.59
CA ILE A 6 -14.89 -13.77 -3.32
C ILE A 6 -16.33 -13.35 -3.01
N ARG A 7 -17.03 -12.80 -4.01
CA ARG A 7 -18.43 -12.39 -3.91
C ARG A 7 -19.36 -13.57 -3.60
N ASP A 8 -19.21 -14.69 -4.31
CA ASP A 8 -20.03 -15.89 -4.11
C ASP A 8 -19.83 -16.45 -2.68
N TYR A 9 -18.60 -16.51 -2.18
CA TYR A 9 -18.32 -16.91 -0.79
C TYR A 9 -18.91 -15.92 0.22
N ALA A 10 -18.83 -14.61 -0.03
CA ALA A 10 -19.45 -13.61 0.83
C ALA A 10 -20.98 -13.80 0.88
N ARG A 11 -21.63 -14.06 -0.26
CA ARG A 11 -23.08 -14.37 -0.31
C ARG A 11 -23.45 -15.57 0.57
N TYR A 12 -22.65 -16.64 0.56
CA TYR A 12 -22.87 -17.78 1.45
C TYR A 12 -22.79 -17.38 2.92
N ARG A 13 -21.81 -16.57 3.32
CA ARG A 13 -21.67 -16.09 4.69
C ARG A 13 -22.81 -15.15 5.11
N LEU A 14 -23.32 -14.36 4.18
CA LEU A 14 -24.44 -13.43 4.37
C LEU A 14 -25.81 -14.12 4.34
N ASN A 15 -25.87 -15.40 3.98
CA ASN A 15 -27.12 -16.14 3.69
C ASN A 15 -27.96 -15.47 2.59
N ASP A 16 -27.27 -14.95 1.55
CA ASP A 16 -27.83 -14.19 0.42
C ASP A 16 -27.58 -14.92 -0.93
N TYR A 17 -27.75 -16.22 -0.97
CA TYR A 17 -27.52 -17.03 -2.16
C TYR A 17 -28.79 -17.30 -2.99
N GLU A 18 -29.98 -16.94 -2.50
CA GLU A 18 -31.24 -17.08 -3.20
C GLU A 18 -31.75 -15.75 -3.76
N LYS A 19 -32.23 -15.75 -5.00
CA LYS A 19 -32.81 -14.55 -5.64
C LYS A 19 -34.24 -14.30 -5.15
N PRO A 20 -34.68 -13.04 -4.99
CA PRO A 20 -33.91 -11.82 -5.22
C PRO A 20 -32.90 -11.55 -4.11
N TYR A 21 -31.67 -11.22 -4.49
CA TYR A 21 -30.58 -10.92 -3.57
C TYR A 21 -30.86 -9.66 -2.74
N ALA A 22 -30.42 -9.67 -1.47
CA ALA A 22 -30.48 -8.51 -0.57
C ALA A 22 -29.34 -7.51 -0.86
N TYR A 23 -28.21 -8.00 -1.41
CA TYR A 23 -27.06 -7.18 -1.78
C TYR A 23 -26.85 -7.24 -3.28
N LEU A 24 -26.64 -6.09 -3.91
CA LEU A 24 -26.25 -6.02 -5.32
C LEU A 24 -24.80 -6.49 -5.51
N ASP A 25 -24.48 -7.04 -6.68
CA ASP A 25 -23.10 -7.42 -7.01
C ASP A 25 -22.15 -6.22 -6.92
N ALA A 26 -22.58 -5.06 -7.40
CA ALA A 26 -21.79 -3.83 -7.32
C ALA A 26 -21.49 -3.39 -5.87
N GLU A 27 -22.42 -3.60 -4.93
CA GLU A 27 -22.17 -3.30 -3.52
C GLU A 27 -21.11 -4.24 -2.92
N LEU A 28 -21.23 -5.54 -3.21
CA LEU A 28 -20.26 -6.52 -2.70
C LEU A 28 -18.88 -6.33 -3.33
N ASN A 29 -18.80 -5.90 -4.60
CA ASN A 29 -17.55 -5.55 -5.26
C ASN A 29 -16.91 -4.31 -4.59
N LEU A 30 -17.72 -3.28 -4.28
CA LEU A 30 -17.23 -2.11 -3.55
C LEU A 30 -16.65 -2.51 -2.19
N TYR A 31 -17.37 -3.34 -1.42
CA TYR A 31 -16.89 -3.81 -0.13
C TYR A 31 -15.61 -4.67 -0.23
N ALA A 32 -15.45 -5.44 -1.33
CA ALA A 32 -14.24 -6.21 -1.60
C ALA A 32 -13.03 -5.29 -1.81
N ASN A 33 -13.16 -4.27 -2.66
CA ASN A 33 -12.09 -3.30 -2.93
C ASN A 33 -11.74 -2.49 -1.69
N GLU A 34 -12.74 -2.03 -0.92
CA GLU A 34 -12.49 -1.35 0.36
C GLU A 34 -11.78 -2.25 1.38
N ALA A 35 -12.16 -3.54 1.45
CA ALA A 35 -11.49 -4.50 2.33
C ALA A 35 -10.03 -4.71 1.92
N GLU A 36 -9.73 -4.80 0.63
CA GLU A 36 -8.37 -4.90 0.12
C GLU A 36 -7.54 -3.66 0.45
N LYS A 37 -8.07 -2.46 0.23
CA LYS A 37 -7.41 -1.21 0.61
C LYS A 37 -7.10 -1.14 2.11
N ILE A 38 -8.02 -1.60 2.97
CA ILE A 38 -7.77 -1.67 4.42
C ILE A 38 -6.62 -2.63 4.73
N ILE A 39 -6.59 -3.81 4.10
CA ILE A 39 -5.49 -4.77 4.25
C ILE A 39 -4.17 -4.14 3.80
N CYS A 40 -4.11 -3.54 2.63
CA CYS A 40 -2.89 -2.91 2.10
C CYS A 40 -2.37 -1.81 3.03
N ARG A 41 -3.26 -0.95 3.54
CA ARG A 41 -2.90 0.12 4.48
C ARG A 41 -2.38 -0.43 5.81
N ASP A 42 -3.09 -1.39 6.38
CA ASP A 42 -2.83 -1.85 7.73
C ASP A 42 -1.73 -2.92 7.78
N ALA A 43 -1.71 -3.89 6.86
CA ALA A 43 -0.71 -4.96 6.82
C ALA A 43 0.51 -4.63 5.94
N ARG A 44 0.45 -3.62 5.05
CA ARG A 44 1.55 -3.16 4.19
C ARG A 44 2.11 -4.26 3.28
N LEU A 45 1.22 -5.04 2.67
CA LEU A 45 1.60 -6.25 1.93
C LEU A 45 2.09 -6.01 0.51
N ILE A 46 1.68 -4.93 -0.15
CA ILE A 46 2.10 -4.64 -1.51
C ILE A 46 3.35 -3.76 -1.45
N GLU A 47 4.51 -4.40 -1.59
CA GLU A 47 5.79 -3.72 -1.78
C GLU A 47 6.10 -3.67 -3.28
N ASP A 48 6.43 -2.50 -3.79
CA ASP A 48 6.67 -2.28 -5.21
C ASP A 48 7.91 -1.38 -5.42
N SER A 49 8.68 -1.71 -6.42
CA SER A 49 9.83 -0.93 -6.89
C SER A 49 10.01 -1.02 -8.41
N SER A 50 9.04 -1.68 -9.09
CA SER A 50 9.13 -2.08 -10.47
C SER A 50 8.07 -1.45 -11.38
N THR A 51 6.90 -1.08 -10.85
CA THR A 51 5.84 -0.43 -11.64
C THR A 51 6.28 0.96 -12.06
N ASP A 52 6.52 1.13 -13.35
CA ASP A 52 7.15 2.33 -13.91
C ASP A 52 6.33 3.60 -13.65
N SER A 53 5.00 3.52 -13.79
CA SER A 53 4.06 4.63 -13.54
C SER A 53 4.00 5.11 -12.08
N ILE A 54 4.35 4.25 -11.12
CA ILE A 54 4.25 4.53 -9.68
C ILE A 54 5.62 4.75 -9.06
N CYS A 55 6.59 3.92 -9.45
CA CYS A 55 7.89 3.85 -8.79
C CYS A 55 8.96 4.72 -9.44
N ASN A 56 8.79 5.14 -10.71
CA ASN A 56 9.76 5.98 -11.38
C ASN A 56 9.24 7.41 -11.53
N ILE A 57 10.08 8.36 -11.15
CA ILE A 57 9.80 9.80 -11.27
C ILE A 57 10.89 10.42 -12.13
N ASP A 58 10.48 11.11 -13.19
CA ASP A 58 11.38 11.95 -13.98
C ASP A 58 11.70 13.23 -13.22
N VAL A 59 12.97 13.39 -12.91
CA VAL A 59 13.50 14.50 -12.13
C VAL A 59 14.10 15.53 -13.07
N GLU A 60 13.57 16.75 -13.04
CA GLU A 60 14.03 17.87 -13.86
C GLU A 60 15.04 18.74 -13.10
N ALA A 61 16.03 19.26 -13.81
CA ALA A 61 17.02 20.17 -13.27
C ALA A 61 16.37 21.39 -12.59
N ASN A 62 16.92 21.78 -11.45
CA ASN A 62 16.48 22.92 -10.61
C ASN A 62 15.08 22.83 -9.98
N THR A 63 14.40 21.68 -10.09
CA THR A 63 13.11 21.41 -9.44
C THR A 63 13.33 20.69 -8.10
N LEU A 64 12.61 21.09 -7.05
CA LEU A 64 12.75 20.50 -5.70
C LEU A 64 11.72 19.42 -5.41
N ASP A 65 10.46 19.67 -5.80
CA ASP A 65 9.29 18.92 -5.35
C ASP A 65 8.69 18.12 -6.51
N TYR A 66 8.49 16.84 -6.30
CA TYR A 66 7.89 15.91 -7.26
C TYR A 66 6.68 15.26 -6.66
N ALA A 67 5.57 15.20 -7.41
CA ALA A 67 4.35 14.54 -6.96
C ALA A 67 4.58 13.03 -6.83
N LEU A 68 4.07 12.46 -5.76
CA LEU A 68 3.97 11.01 -5.58
C LEU A 68 2.63 10.53 -6.15
N ASP A 69 2.60 9.31 -6.63
CA ASP A 69 1.36 8.67 -7.04
C ASP A 69 0.42 8.49 -5.83
N ASP A 70 -0.89 8.68 -6.06
CA ASP A 70 -1.91 8.64 -5.00
C ASP A 70 -2.08 7.25 -4.38
N THR A 71 -1.62 6.19 -5.04
CA THR A 71 -1.62 4.84 -4.49
C THR A 71 -0.54 4.62 -3.43
N ILE A 72 0.49 5.47 -3.36
CA ILE A 72 1.61 5.31 -2.45
C ILE A 72 1.19 5.59 -1.00
N ILE A 73 1.30 4.57 -0.15
CA ILE A 73 1.10 4.68 1.30
C ILE A 73 2.38 5.14 2.00
N TYR A 74 3.53 4.58 1.57
CA TYR A 74 4.81 4.82 2.22
C TYR A 74 5.97 4.63 1.24
N VAL A 75 6.97 5.51 1.30
CA VAL A 75 8.23 5.38 0.56
C VAL A 75 9.28 4.77 1.48
N SER A 76 9.73 3.57 1.17
CA SER A 76 10.75 2.83 1.92
C SER A 76 12.15 3.31 1.60
N SER A 77 12.44 3.52 0.32
CA SER A 77 13.71 4.06 -0.17
C SER A 77 13.54 4.83 -1.48
N ALA A 78 14.51 5.67 -1.79
CA ALA A 78 14.60 6.40 -3.04
C ALA A 78 16.03 6.31 -3.59
N ARG A 79 16.18 6.06 -4.88
CA ARG A 79 17.47 5.86 -5.54
C ARG A 79 17.51 6.59 -6.89
N ILE A 80 18.61 7.28 -7.18
CA ILE A 80 18.88 7.81 -8.52
C ILE A 80 19.42 6.67 -9.37
N THR A 81 18.71 6.32 -10.44
CA THR A 81 19.07 5.16 -11.28
C THR A 81 20.34 5.37 -12.07
N THR A 82 20.63 6.60 -12.49
CA THR A 82 21.81 6.93 -13.32
C THR A 82 23.14 6.71 -12.59
N SER A 83 23.20 7.06 -11.31
CA SER A 83 24.42 6.95 -10.47
C SER A 83 24.35 5.79 -9.49
N ASP A 84 23.24 5.05 -9.44
CA ASP A 84 22.93 4.02 -8.43
C ASP A 84 23.01 4.54 -6.99
N LEU A 85 22.77 5.84 -6.78
CA LEU A 85 22.89 6.49 -5.49
C LEU A 85 21.60 6.35 -4.69
N ILE A 86 21.69 5.69 -3.53
CA ILE A 86 20.57 5.63 -2.56
C ILE A 86 20.53 6.93 -1.77
N LEU A 87 19.39 7.63 -1.83
CA LEU A 87 19.18 8.88 -1.12
C LEU A 87 18.91 8.65 0.37
N THR A 88 19.44 9.52 1.21
CA THR A 88 19.18 9.48 2.65
C THR A 88 17.88 10.19 2.98
N LYS A 89 16.95 9.50 3.64
CA LYS A 89 15.73 10.12 4.16
C LYS A 89 16.07 11.10 5.28
N THR A 90 15.51 12.29 5.22
CA THR A 90 15.68 13.34 6.24
C THR A 90 14.33 14.00 6.54
N THR A 91 14.29 14.82 7.60
CA THR A 91 13.09 15.57 7.98
C THR A 91 13.28 17.06 7.72
N LYS A 92 12.16 17.76 7.54
CA LYS A 92 12.19 19.24 7.43
C LYS A 92 12.90 19.89 8.62
N MET A 93 12.66 19.38 9.84
CA MET A 93 13.28 19.88 11.07
C MET A 93 14.81 19.73 11.05
N ASP A 94 15.29 18.57 10.62
CA ASP A 94 16.74 18.33 10.45
C ASP A 94 17.36 19.28 9.42
N MET A 95 16.64 19.50 8.29
CA MET A 95 17.12 20.39 7.24
C MET A 95 17.17 21.84 7.71
N ASP A 96 16.13 22.33 8.37
CA ASP A 96 16.07 23.69 8.89
C ASP A 96 17.15 23.95 9.97
N THR A 97 17.55 22.90 10.72
CA THR A 97 18.54 23.00 11.79
C THR A 97 19.98 22.85 11.27
N LYS A 98 20.23 21.83 10.43
CA LYS A 98 21.60 21.45 10.02
C LYS A 98 22.06 22.14 8.72
N TYR A 99 21.12 22.57 7.89
CA TYR A 99 21.39 23.14 6.57
C TYR A 99 20.62 24.46 6.35
N PRO A 100 20.91 25.52 7.12
CA PRO A 100 20.23 26.83 6.95
C PRO A 100 20.30 27.29 5.49
N GLY A 101 19.18 27.72 4.92
CA GLY A 101 19.10 28.15 3.51
C GLY A 101 19.05 27.02 2.49
N TRP A 102 18.79 25.77 2.89
CA TRP A 102 18.76 24.61 2.01
C TRP A 102 17.84 24.75 0.79
N ARG A 103 16.76 25.53 0.90
CA ARG A 103 15.81 25.79 -0.20
C ARG A 103 16.41 26.57 -1.36
N SER A 104 17.48 27.34 -1.10
CA SER A 104 18.21 28.15 -2.06
C SER A 104 19.64 27.65 -2.30
N ALA A 105 19.96 26.42 -1.86
CA ALA A 105 21.25 25.82 -2.08
C ALA A 105 21.56 25.67 -3.58
N THR A 106 22.84 25.71 -3.93
CA THR A 106 23.32 25.46 -5.29
C THR A 106 22.88 24.08 -5.74
N ALA A 107 22.42 23.97 -6.97
CA ALA A 107 22.03 22.70 -7.56
C ALA A 107 23.26 21.77 -7.71
N THR A 108 23.08 20.54 -7.28
CA THR A 108 24.02 19.41 -7.45
C THR A 108 23.24 18.11 -7.50
N GLU A 109 23.89 16.98 -7.72
CA GLU A 109 23.23 15.69 -7.61
C GLU A 109 22.58 15.52 -6.24
N PRO A 110 21.28 15.16 -6.15
CA PRO A 110 20.57 14.97 -4.89
C PRO A 110 21.18 13.85 -4.05
N THR A 111 21.26 14.06 -2.75
CA THR A 111 21.76 13.05 -1.79
C THR A 111 20.77 12.73 -0.69
N LYS A 112 19.73 13.54 -0.55
CA LYS A 112 18.69 13.38 0.48
C LYS A 112 17.32 13.62 -0.08
N TYR A 113 16.32 13.07 0.61
CA TYR A 113 14.92 13.35 0.32
C TYR A 113 14.09 13.56 1.59
N LEU A 114 13.00 14.33 1.45
CA LEU A 114 12.02 14.64 2.48
C LEU A 114 10.62 14.24 2.00
N LEU A 115 9.79 13.75 2.92
CA LEU A 115 8.37 13.45 2.68
C LEU A 115 7.44 14.31 3.57
N ASP A 116 8.01 15.07 4.50
CA ASP A 116 7.29 15.87 5.50
C ASP A 116 7.25 17.38 5.19
N TYR A 117 7.79 17.78 4.03
CA TYR A 117 7.79 19.18 3.61
C TYR A 117 6.48 19.58 2.93
N ARG A 118 5.98 18.73 2.02
CA ARG A 118 4.72 18.93 1.30
C ARG A 118 3.99 17.61 1.17
N HIS A 119 2.72 17.57 1.61
CA HIS A 119 1.90 16.35 1.53
C HIS A 119 1.71 15.90 0.08
N GLY A 120 1.88 14.58 -0.18
CA GLY A 120 1.79 14.01 -1.52
C GLY A 120 2.99 14.29 -2.43
N TYR A 121 4.10 14.80 -1.88
CA TYR A 121 5.31 15.11 -2.64
C TYR A 121 6.55 14.52 -1.98
N ILE A 122 7.54 14.21 -2.82
CA ILE A 122 8.92 13.98 -2.40
C ILE A 122 9.74 15.20 -2.76
N THR A 123 10.49 15.73 -1.79
CA THR A 123 11.38 16.89 -1.97
C THR A 123 12.82 16.41 -1.97
N LEU A 124 13.59 16.77 -2.98
CA LEU A 124 14.99 16.39 -3.12
C LEU A 124 15.94 17.47 -2.57
N TYR A 125 17.08 17.04 -2.02
CA TYR A 125 18.12 17.95 -1.56
C TYR A 125 19.52 17.37 -1.83
N PRO A 126 20.45 18.18 -2.38
CA PRO A 126 20.27 19.52 -3.01
C PRO A 126 19.31 19.45 -4.20
N LYS A 127 18.97 20.63 -4.77
CA LYS A 127 18.25 20.70 -6.04
C LYS A 127 19.02 19.91 -7.11
N PRO A 128 18.36 19.13 -7.96
CA PRO A 128 19.01 18.48 -9.10
C PRO A 128 19.70 19.49 -10.01
N ASP A 129 20.92 19.20 -10.43
CA ASP A 129 21.69 20.00 -11.40
C ASP A 129 21.51 19.53 -12.86
N ALA A 130 20.95 18.34 -13.03
CA ALA A 130 20.62 17.72 -14.31
C ALA A 130 19.31 16.96 -14.21
N ASP A 131 18.85 16.41 -15.32
CA ASP A 131 17.72 15.52 -15.36
C ASP A 131 18.16 14.11 -14.93
N TYR A 132 17.36 13.49 -14.04
CA TYR A 132 17.59 12.16 -13.50
C TYR A 132 16.33 11.32 -13.55
N THR A 133 16.44 10.03 -13.38
CA THR A 133 15.32 9.14 -13.05
C THR A 133 15.46 8.71 -11.59
N LEU A 134 14.46 9.03 -10.79
CA LEU A 134 14.36 8.62 -9.39
C LEU A 134 13.50 7.36 -9.30
N ASN A 135 14.07 6.26 -8.83
CA ASN A 135 13.33 5.04 -8.55
C ASN A 135 13.00 4.94 -7.06
N LEU A 136 11.74 4.67 -6.75
CA LEU A 136 11.21 4.52 -5.40
C LEU A 136 10.95 3.05 -5.09
N SER A 137 11.26 2.62 -3.87
CA SER A 137 10.66 1.42 -3.29
C SER A 137 9.53 1.87 -2.38
N VAL A 138 8.33 1.38 -2.64
CA VAL A 138 7.11 1.89 -1.99
C VAL A 138 6.27 0.76 -1.42
N ILE A 139 5.44 1.12 -0.45
CA ILE A 139 4.28 0.34 -0.04
C ILE A 139 3.06 1.07 -0.57
N ARG A 140 2.17 0.37 -1.27
CA ARG A 140 1.06 1.00 -1.97
C ARG A 140 -0.28 0.28 -1.79
N TYR A 141 -1.34 0.96 -2.18
CA TYR A 141 -2.65 0.36 -2.45
C TYR A 141 -2.59 -0.47 -3.75
N PRO A 142 -3.61 -1.29 -4.02
CA PRO A 142 -3.79 -1.86 -5.36
C PRO A 142 -3.75 -0.77 -6.42
N GLU A 143 -3.19 -1.07 -7.60
CA GLU A 143 -3.12 -0.12 -8.72
C GLU A 143 -4.54 0.21 -9.21
N ASP A 144 -5.36 -0.83 -9.39
CA ASP A 144 -6.73 -0.70 -9.84
C ASP A 144 -7.71 -1.42 -8.90
N ASP A 145 -8.95 -0.91 -8.85
CA ASP A 145 -10.06 -1.61 -8.22
C ASP A 145 -10.52 -2.79 -9.09
N MET A 146 -10.80 -3.94 -8.47
CA MET A 146 -11.39 -5.08 -9.17
C MET A 146 -12.77 -4.69 -9.71
N ALA A 147 -12.96 -4.79 -11.03
CA ALA A 147 -14.19 -4.42 -11.74
C ALA A 147 -14.87 -5.61 -12.42
N GLN A 148 -14.08 -6.54 -12.95
CA GLN A 148 -14.55 -7.70 -13.68
C GLN A 148 -14.58 -8.95 -12.80
N ASP A 149 -15.48 -9.88 -13.10
CA ASP A 149 -15.60 -11.16 -12.37
C ASP A 149 -14.32 -11.99 -12.35
N THR A 150 -13.45 -11.76 -13.33
CA THR A 150 -12.15 -12.45 -13.50
C THR A 150 -11.00 -11.79 -12.76
N ASP A 151 -11.16 -10.53 -12.33
CA ASP A 151 -10.10 -9.79 -11.66
C ASP A 151 -9.72 -10.45 -10.34
N GLU A 152 -8.46 -10.43 -10.01
CA GLU A 152 -7.94 -10.99 -8.77
C GLU A 152 -7.36 -9.89 -7.90
N PRO A 153 -7.49 -10.01 -6.55
CA PRO A 153 -6.84 -9.08 -5.63
C PRO A 153 -5.32 -9.09 -5.81
N GLU A 154 -4.67 -7.95 -5.70
CA GLU A 154 -3.20 -7.85 -5.75
C GLU A 154 -2.53 -8.36 -4.47
N ILE A 155 -3.24 -8.44 -3.34
CA ILE A 155 -2.70 -9.05 -2.13
C ILE A 155 -2.38 -10.54 -2.36
N PRO A 156 -1.39 -11.11 -1.65
CA PRO A 156 -1.02 -12.51 -1.83
C PRO A 156 -2.20 -13.48 -1.70
N PRO A 157 -2.31 -14.51 -2.57
CA PRO A 157 -3.45 -15.44 -2.62
C PRO A 157 -3.78 -16.14 -1.30
N ALA A 158 -2.78 -16.32 -0.43
CA ALA A 158 -2.98 -16.89 0.91
C ALA A 158 -3.94 -16.07 1.78
N PHE A 159 -4.10 -14.78 1.49
CA PHE A 159 -4.89 -13.85 2.28
C PHE A 159 -6.24 -13.47 1.67
N HIS A 160 -6.56 -13.96 0.47
CA HIS A 160 -7.82 -13.64 -0.21
C HIS A 160 -9.07 -13.97 0.64
N HIS A 161 -9.01 -14.99 1.51
CA HIS A 161 -10.13 -15.34 2.39
C HIS A 161 -10.48 -14.25 3.42
N ALA A 162 -9.53 -13.41 3.79
CA ALA A 162 -9.78 -12.30 4.71
C ALA A 162 -10.75 -11.25 4.12
N LEU A 163 -10.74 -11.09 2.79
CA LEU A 163 -11.66 -10.19 2.09
C LEU A 163 -13.13 -10.56 2.35
N ILE A 164 -13.44 -11.85 2.50
CA ILE A 164 -14.79 -12.32 2.76
C ILE A 164 -15.32 -11.77 4.09
N ASP A 165 -14.49 -11.81 5.15
CA ASP A 165 -14.87 -11.23 6.43
C ASP A 165 -14.92 -9.70 6.37
N GLY A 166 -14.05 -9.09 5.56
CA GLY A 166 -14.07 -7.66 5.25
C GLY A 166 -15.36 -7.21 4.55
N ILE A 167 -15.87 -7.99 3.59
CA ILE A 167 -17.16 -7.76 2.94
C ILE A 167 -18.30 -7.94 3.95
N CYS A 168 -18.31 -9.05 4.69
CA CYS A 168 -19.41 -9.38 5.57
C CYS A 168 -19.61 -8.34 6.68
N TYR A 169 -18.54 -7.80 7.28
CA TYR A 169 -18.70 -6.79 8.31
C TYR A 169 -19.34 -5.51 7.77
N GLN A 170 -18.99 -5.08 6.56
CA GLN A 170 -19.57 -3.90 5.92
C GLN A 170 -21.01 -4.16 5.49
N ALA A 171 -21.28 -5.33 4.89
CA ALA A 171 -22.60 -5.73 4.45
C ALA A 171 -23.62 -5.75 5.60
N TYR A 172 -23.26 -6.27 6.77
CA TYR A 172 -24.15 -6.28 7.94
C TYR A 172 -24.38 -4.89 8.57
N LEU A 173 -23.64 -3.85 8.15
CA LEU A 173 -23.92 -2.46 8.52
C LEU A 173 -24.90 -1.78 7.58
N LYS A 174 -25.24 -2.39 6.44
CA LYS A 174 -26.23 -1.86 5.52
C LYS A 174 -27.57 -1.75 6.20
N TRP A 175 -28.11 -0.52 6.29
CA TRP A 175 -29.41 -0.27 6.92
C TRP A 175 -30.54 -0.93 6.12
N GLY A 176 -31.35 -1.75 6.80
CA GLY A 176 -32.48 -2.45 6.20
C GLY A 176 -32.94 -3.63 7.07
N ASP A 177 -34.21 -3.98 7.03
CA ASP A 177 -34.83 -5.01 7.87
C ASP A 177 -34.22 -6.41 7.68
N ARG A 178 -33.67 -6.67 6.48
CA ARG A 178 -33.10 -7.98 6.10
C ARG A 178 -31.58 -8.02 6.15
N THR A 179 -30.92 -6.89 6.28
CA THR A 179 -29.47 -6.75 6.10
C THR A 179 -28.74 -6.32 7.36
N TYR A 180 -29.33 -5.42 8.14
CA TYR A 180 -28.67 -4.87 9.33
C TYR A 180 -28.58 -5.86 10.48
N ASP A 181 -27.35 -6.18 10.89
CA ASP A 181 -27.04 -6.99 12.08
C ASP A 181 -25.70 -6.55 12.69
N ALA A 182 -25.77 -5.63 13.66
CA ALA A 182 -24.58 -5.08 14.30
C ALA A 182 -23.74 -6.15 15.04
N LYS A 183 -24.37 -7.21 15.57
CA LYS A 183 -23.63 -8.29 16.26
C LYS A 183 -22.84 -9.14 15.30
N LYS A 184 -23.42 -9.50 14.16
CA LYS A 184 -22.71 -10.24 13.11
C LYS A 184 -21.62 -9.37 12.49
N SER A 185 -21.87 -8.08 12.23
CA SER A 185 -20.87 -7.15 11.79
C SER A 185 -19.66 -7.13 12.73
N GLU A 186 -19.87 -7.04 14.05
CA GLU A 186 -18.79 -7.04 15.02
C GLU A 186 -17.97 -8.34 15.02
N ILE A 187 -18.62 -9.49 14.84
CA ILE A 187 -17.95 -10.80 14.73
C ILE A 187 -17.02 -10.82 13.51
N HIS A 188 -17.53 -10.45 12.32
CA HIS A 188 -16.74 -10.42 11.10
C HIS A 188 -15.63 -9.37 11.16
N LEU A 189 -15.87 -8.21 11.77
CA LEU A 189 -14.82 -7.21 11.99
C LEU A 189 -13.68 -7.76 12.87
N LYS A 190 -13.98 -8.53 13.91
CA LYS A 190 -12.96 -9.17 14.76
C LYS A 190 -12.15 -10.22 13.98
N LEU A 191 -12.81 -11.02 13.15
CA LEU A 191 -12.15 -12.00 12.29
C LEU A 191 -11.24 -11.33 11.27
N PHE A 192 -11.74 -10.29 10.62
CA PHE A 192 -10.99 -9.49 9.65
C PHE A 192 -9.74 -8.84 10.28
N ARG A 193 -9.90 -8.19 11.44
CA ARG A 193 -8.77 -7.60 12.17
C ARG A 193 -7.74 -8.63 12.63
N LYS A 194 -8.20 -9.81 13.05
CA LYS A 194 -7.32 -10.92 13.39
C LYS A 194 -6.51 -11.38 12.18
N ALA A 195 -7.17 -11.57 11.03
CA ALA A 195 -6.48 -11.94 9.80
C ALA A 195 -5.40 -10.91 9.42
N ILE A 196 -5.70 -9.60 9.51
CA ILE A 196 -4.71 -8.53 9.28
C ILE A 196 -3.54 -8.62 10.26
N ALA A 197 -3.79 -8.91 11.53
CA ALA A 197 -2.72 -9.09 12.51
C ALA A 197 -1.84 -10.30 12.19
N ASP A 198 -2.43 -11.42 11.79
CA ASP A 198 -1.72 -12.64 11.38
C ASP A 198 -0.87 -12.38 10.10
N MET A 199 -1.36 -11.58 9.16
CA MET A 199 -0.61 -11.13 7.98
C MET A 199 0.66 -10.36 8.35
N LYS A 200 0.55 -9.41 9.28
CA LYS A 200 1.70 -8.62 9.78
C LYS A 200 2.77 -9.52 10.40
N VAL A 201 2.35 -10.50 11.19
CA VAL A 201 3.28 -11.46 11.82
C VAL A 201 3.98 -12.29 10.76
N ASN A 202 3.24 -12.76 9.76
CA ASN A 202 3.80 -13.57 8.67
C ASN A 202 4.82 -12.77 7.85
N ASP A 203 4.49 -11.53 7.46
CA ASP A 203 5.42 -10.63 6.75
C ASP A 203 6.69 -10.36 7.57
N ALA A 204 6.54 -10.07 8.87
CA ALA A 204 7.68 -9.85 9.76
C ALA A 204 8.57 -11.10 9.89
N MET A 205 7.98 -12.31 9.91
CA MET A 205 8.74 -13.57 9.94
C MET A 205 9.53 -13.77 8.65
N HIS A 206 8.96 -13.48 7.48
CA HIS A 206 9.68 -13.56 6.21
C HIS A 206 10.90 -12.63 6.20
N LYS A 207 10.70 -11.37 6.57
CA LYS A 207 11.79 -10.37 6.62
C LYS A 207 12.89 -10.74 7.62
N ALA A 208 12.54 -11.24 8.81
CA ALA A 208 13.51 -11.67 9.84
C ALA A 208 14.31 -12.92 9.42
N THR A 209 13.74 -13.82 8.64
CA THR A 209 14.43 -15.03 8.16
C THR A 209 15.52 -14.66 7.15
N ASP A 210 15.30 -13.65 6.31
CA ASP A 210 16.28 -13.18 5.35
C ASP A 210 17.48 -12.50 6.04
N GLU A 211 17.27 -11.76 7.13
CA GLU A 211 18.35 -11.14 7.91
C GLU A 211 19.21 -12.18 8.65
N THR A 212 18.65 -13.28 9.13
CA THR A 212 19.40 -14.32 9.85
C THR A 212 20.18 -15.26 8.93
N MET A 213 19.78 -15.45 7.69
CA MET A 213 20.56 -16.25 6.72
C MET A 213 21.84 -15.55 6.25
N GLY A 214 21.93 -14.23 6.39
CA GLY A 214 23.14 -13.47 6.07
C GLY A 214 24.29 -13.59 7.07
N ILE A 215 24.09 -14.19 8.25
CA ILE A 215 25.08 -14.23 9.35
C ILE A 215 25.84 -15.57 9.45
N HIS A 216 25.46 -16.61 8.71
CA HIS A 216 26.10 -17.94 8.78
C HIS A 216 26.95 -18.29 7.55
N GLY A 217 27.87 -17.40 7.17
CA GLY A 217 28.89 -17.64 6.13
C GLY A 217 30.30 -17.28 6.60
N GLY A 218 30.66 -17.60 7.85
CA GLY A 218 31.96 -17.30 8.37
C GLY A 218 32.47 -18.37 9.36
N PHE A 219 32.83 -19.54 8.84
CA PHE A 219 33.73 -20.46 9.55
C PHE A 219 34.79 -21.01 8.61
N VAL A 220 36.03 -20.69 8.98
CA VAL A 220 37.35 -21.19 8.65
C VAL A 220 37.95 -20.71 7.35
#